data_730516074e9f6ba178c7c59edbe870ce
#
_entry.id   730516074e9f6ba178c7c59edbe870ce
#
_cell.length_a   1.000
_cell.length_b   1.000
_cell.length_c   1.000
_cell.angle_alpha   90.00
_cell.angle_beta   90.00
_cell.angle_gamma   90.00
#
_symmetry.space_group_name_H-M   'P 1'
#
loop_
_entity.id
_entity.type
_entity.pdbx_description
1 polymer ?
#
loop_
_entity_poly.entity_id
_entity_poly.type
_entity_poly.pdbx_seq_one_letter_code
_entity_poly.pdbx_strand_id
1 'polypeptide(L)'
;MSKAFTPQEVIERQSAIVTDWMIDFINRRLLAEWNGINAFIKREHVIEYLKNKGYNPKAFEENGGLKFENLFKTAGWRVETGQDGWLFSVLKEK
;
A
#
# COMPACT_ATOMS: atom_id res chain seq x y z
N MET A 1 24.39 -18.51 11.55
CA MET A 1 24.03 -17.53 12.59
C MET A 1 23.07 -16.51 12.00
N SER A 2 21.92 -16.35 12.62
CA SER A 2 20.92 -15.41 12.16
C SER A 2 21.24 -14.00 12.62
N LYS A 3 21.04 -13.07 11.73
CA LYS A 3 21.27 -11.65 11.94
C LYS A 3 19.93 -10.95 12.07
N ALA A 4 19.82 -10.06 13.03
CA ALA A 4 18.60 -9.26 13.15
C ALA A 4 18.45 -8.34 11.94
N PHE A 5 17.24 -8.24 11.41
CA PHE A 5 16.97 -7.33 10.30
C PHE A 5 17.01 -5.89 10.77
N THR A 6 17.58 -5.02 9.95
CA THR A 6 17.45 -3.59 10.13
C THR A 6 16.05 -3.17 9.63
N PRO A 7 15.54 -1.99 10.06
CA PRO A 7 14.26 -1.51 9.54
C PRO A 7 14.24 -1.42 8.00
N GLN A 8 15.35 -1.03 7.39
CA GLN A 8 15.45 -0.94 5.94
C GLN A 8 15.33 -2.31 5.27
N GLU A 9 15.96 -3.33 5.85
CA GLU A 9 15.86 -4.70 5.32
C GLU A 9 14.45 -5.24 5.39
N VAL A 10 13.73 -4.93 6.48
CA VAL A 10 12.31 -5.34 6.61
C VAL A 10 11.47 -4.67 5.54
N ILE A 11 11.65 -3.37 5.32
CA ILE A 11 10.92 -2.63 4.30
C ILE A 11 11.19 -3.22 2.92
N GLU A 12 12.43 -3.50 2.58
CA GLU A 12 12.81 -4.07 1.28
C GLU A 12 12.19 -5.44 1.06
N ARG A 13 12.19 -6.30 2.09
CA ARG A 13 11.62 -7.64 1.98
C ARG A 13 10.10 -7.61 1.86
N GLN A 14 9.44 -6.69 2.56
CA GLN A 14 8.00 -6.50 2.42
C GLN A 14 7.65 -5.94 1.05
N SER A 15 8.48 -5.04 0.54
CA SER A 15 8.28 -4.46 -0.79
C SER A 15 8.32 -5.53 -1.89
N ALA A 16 9.16 -6.54 -1.71
CA ALA A 16 9.26 -7.63 -2.70
C ALA A 16 7.98 -8.46 -2.80
N ILE A 17 7.11 -8.43 -1.78
CA ILE A 17 5.84 -9.15 -1.77
C ILE A 17 4.76 -8.37 -2.52
N VAL A 18 4.84 -7.05 -2.50
CA VAL A 18 3.88 -6.18 -3.17
C VAL A 18 4.22 -6.12 -4.66
N THR A 19 3.27 -6.47 -5.51
CA THR A 19 3.51 -6.54 -6.95
C THR A 19 3.56 -5.14 -7.58
N ASP A 20 4.28 -5.01 -8.69
CA ASP A 20 4.37 -3.75 -9.43
C ASP A 20 3.00 -3.26 -9.91
N TRP A 21 2.15 -4.18 -10.36
CA TRP A 21 0.82 -3.79 -10.85
C TRP A 21 -0.08 -3.29 -9.72
N MET A 22 0.13 -3.75 -8.48
CA MET A 22 -0.60 -3.21 -7.33
C MET A 22 -0.13 -1.80 -7.02
N ILE A 23 1.18 -1.56 -7.05
CA ILE A 23 1.74 -0.22 -6.85
C ILE A 23 1.20 0.73 -7.92
N ASP A 24 1.16 0.30 -9.17
CA ASP A 24 0.62 1.11 -10.26
C ASP A 24 -0.87 1.43 -10.05
N PHE A 25 -1.63 0.44 -9.57
CA PHE A 25 -3.04 0.65 -9.27
C PHE A 25 -3.21 1.71 -8.17
N ILE A 26 -2.45 1.59 -7.08
CA ILE A 26 -2.52 2.55 -5.98
C ILE A 26 -2.12 3.95 -6.47
N ASN A 27 -1.05 4.05 -7.27
CA ASN A 27 -0.63 5.33 -7.84
C ASN A 27 -1.73 5.98 -8.67
N ARG A 28 -2.42 5.20 -9.50
CA ARG A 28 -3.54 5.71 -10.30
C ARG A 28 -4.70 6.16 -9.42
N ARG A 29 -4.99 5.43 -8.36
CA ARG A 29 -6.05 5.82 -7.42
C ARG A 29 -5.68 7.07 -6.64
N LEU A 30 -4.40 7.24 -6.30
CA LEU A 30 -3.94 8.47 -5.65
C LEU A 30 -4.20 9.70 -6.53
N LEU A 31 -3.92 9.58 -7.82
CA LEU A 31 -4.20 10.67 -8.76
C LEU A 31 -5.70 10.95 -8.88
N ALA A 32 -6.50 9.89 -8.92
CA ALA A 32 -7.96 10.04 -9.09
C ALA A 32 -8.64 10.59 -7.85
N GLU A 33 -8.16 10.24 -6.66
CA GLU A 33 -8.80 10.59 -5.40
C GLU A 33 -8.18 11.80 -4.70
N TRP A 34 -7.09 12.34 -5.23
CA TRP A 34 -6.41 13.48 -4.62
C TRP A 34 -7.29 14.72 -4.62
N ASN A 35 -7.53 15.29 -3.45
CA ASN A 35 -8.38 16.47 -3.27
C ASN A 35 -7.60 17.75 -2.92
N GLY A 36 -6.28 17.71 -3.02
CA GLY A 36 -5.41 18.81 -2.64
C GLY A 36 -4.84 18.70 -1.23
N ILE A 37 -5.38 17.79 -0.41
CA ILE A 37 -4.98 17.59 0.99
C ILE A 37 -4.60 16.14 1.22
N ASN A 38 -5.46 15.22 0.78
CA ASN A 38 -5.24 13.78 0.95
C ASN A 38 -5.96 13.00 -0.15
N ALA A 39 -5.78 11.69 -0.13
CA ALA A 39 -6.49 10.77 -1.01
C ALA A 39 -6.89 9.55 -0.19
N PHE A 40 -8.15 9.16 -0.26
CA PHE A 40 -8.63 7.96 0.41
C PHE A 40 -8.89 6.87 -0.61
N ILE A 41 -8.22 5.73 -0.45
CA ILE A 41 -8.39 4.57 -1.32
C ILE A 41 -9.25 3.55 -0.59
N LYS A 42 -10.44 3.31 -1.11
CA LYS A 42 -11.37 2.39 -0.48
C LYS A 42 -10.88 0.95 -0.62
N ARG A 43 -10.98 0.20 0.46
CA ARG A 43 -10.60 -1.21 0.48
C ARG A 43 -11.42 -2.01 -0.54
N GLU A 44 -12.69 -1.71 -0.69
CA GLU A 44 -13.55 -2.40 -1.65
C GLU A 44 -13.07 -2.24 -3.09
N HIS A 45 -12.49 -1.08 -3.43
CA HIS A 45 -11.92 -0.86 -4.77
C HIS A 45 -10.72 -1.76 -5.02
N VAL A 46 -9.89 -1.94 -4.01
CA VAL A 46 -8.73 -2.82 -4.09
C VAL A 46 -9.17 -4.28 -4.22
N ILE A 47 -10.15 -4.68 -3.43
CA ILE A 47 -10.69 -6.04 -3.46
C ILE A 47 -11.29 -6.34 -4.84
N GLU A 48 -12.07 -5.42 -5.37
CA GLU A 48 -12.69 -5.57 -6.68
C GLU A 48 -11.64 -5.67 -7.79
N TYR A 49 -10.59 -4.86 -7.71
CA TYR A 49 -9.49 -4.92 -8.66
C TYR A 49 -8.80 -6.29 -8.64
N LEU A 50 -8.57 -6.83 -7.43
CA LEU A 50 -7.98 -8.16 -7.29
C LEU A 50 -8.86 -9.25 -7.90
N LYS A 51 -10.16 -9.18 -7.65
CA LYS A 51 -11.12 -10.14 -8.22
C LYS A 51 -11.09 -10.08 -9.75
N ASN A 52 -11.04 -8.89 -10.31
CA ASN A 52 -10.99 -8.70 -11.76
C ASN A 52 -9.71 -9.26 -12.37
N LYS A 53 -8.64 -9.33 -11.61
CA LYS A 53 -7.39 -9.94 -12.05
C LYS A 53 -7.35 -11.46 -11.84
N GLY A 54 -8.37 -12.03 -11.22
CA GLY A 54 -8.45 -13.46 -10.98
C GLY A 54 -7.79 -13.91 -9.67
N TYR A 55 -7.52 -12.99 -8.76
CA TYR A 55 -6.95 -13.31 -7.46
C TYR A 55 -8.02 -13.44 -6.39
N ASN A 56 -7.77 -14.30 -5.40
CA ASN A 56 -8.58 -14.34 -4.20
C ASN A 56 -8.09 -13.23 -3.26
N PRO A 57 -8.91 -12.20 -2.97
CA PRO A 57 -8.45 -11.06 -2.18
C PRO A 57 -7.98 -11.43 -0.78
N LYS A 58 -8.66 -12.37 -0.14
CA LYS A 58 -8.31 -12.81 1.20
C LYS A 58 -6.93 -13.48 1.23
N ALA A 59 -6.69 -14.39 0.30
CA ALA A 59 -5.40 -15.07 0.20
C ALA A 59 -4.29 -14.09 -0.16
N PHE A 60 -4.57 -13.15 -1.05
CA PHE A 60 -3.62 -12.12 -1.44
C PHE A 60 -3.21 -11.26 -0.26
N GLU A 61 -4.18 -10.85 0.55
CA GLU A 61 -3.93 -10.06 1.76
C GLU A 61 -3.15 -10.86 2.80
N GLU A 62 -3.51 -12.12 3.02
CA GLU A 62 -2.82 -12.99 3.98
C GLU A 62 -1.36 -13.19 3.61
N ASN A 63 -1.03 -13.19 2.33
CA ASN A 63 0.33 -13.31 1.83
C ASN A 63 1.10 -11.99 1.84
N GLY A 64 0.48 -10.92 2.32
CA GLY A 64 1.14 -9.63 2.46
C GLY A 64 1.09 -8.76 1.21
N GLY A 65 0.28 -9.14 0.22
CA GLY A 65 0.18 -8.38 -1.04
C GLY A 65 -0.40 -6.97 -0.90
N LEU A 66 -1.09 -6.70 0.21
CA LEU A 66 -1.65 -5.38 0.51
C LEU A 66 -0.81 -4.58 1.50
N LYS A 67 0.38 -5.04 1.83
CA LYS A 67 1.27 -4.34 2.78
C LYS A 67 2.16 -3.33 2.05
N PHE A 68 1.52 -2.41 1.36
CA PHE A 68 2.24 -1.38 0.60
C PHE A 68 2.47 -0.09 1.38
N GLU A 69 1.96 0.02 2.60
CA GLU A 69 2.07 1.26 3.39
C GLU A 69 3.51 1.72 3.54
N ASN A 70 4.42 0.82 3.87
CA ASN A 70 5.82 1.17 4.10
C ASN A 70 6.51 1.71 2.85
N LEU A 71 6.13 1.18 1.67
CA LEU A 71 6.64 1.68 0.40
C LEU A 71 6.29 3.15 0.22
N PHE A 72 5.03 3.49 0.47
CA PHE A 72 4.55 4.86 0.29
C PHE A 72 5.06 5.78 1.39
N LYS A 73 5.20 5.29 2.63
CA LYS A 73 5.82 6.05 3.71
C LYS A 73 7.26 6.42 3.37
N THR A 74 8.01 5.48 2.81
CA THR A 74 9.38 5.72 2.37
C THR A 74 9.45 6.74 1.23
N ALA A 75 8.42 6.77 0.39
CA ALA A 75 8.32 7.72 -0.72
C ALA A 75 7.86 9.12 -0.28
N GLY A 76 7.55 9.31 1.00
CA GLY A 76 7.18 10.62 1.53
C GLY A 76 5.70 10.79 1.86
N TRP A 77 4.93 9.70 1.84
CA TRP A 77 3.52 9.75 2.19
C TRP A 77 3.29 9.41 3.65
N ARG A 78 2.29 10.04 4.24
CA ARG A 78 1.72 9.57 5.50
C ARG A 78 0.55 8.67 5.14
N VAL A 79 0.57 7.42 5.62
CA VAL A 79 -0.46 6.44 5.31
C VAL A 79 -1.12 5.98 6.60
N GLU A 80 -2.43 6.13 6.66
CA GLU A 80 -3.23 5.62 7.77
C GLU A 80 -4.08 4.48 7.27
N THR A 81 -3.91 3.30 7.85
CA THR A 81 -4.65 2.09 7.48
C THR A 81 -5.85 1.92 8.38
N GLY A 82 -7.01 1.71 7.78
CA GLY A 82 -8.25 1.45 8.50
C GLY A 82 -9.00 0.28 7.90
N GLN A 83 -10.14 -0.04 8.50
CA GLN A 83 -10.99 -1.13 8.01
C GLN A 83 -11.57 -0.83 6.63
N ASP A 84 -11.85 0.45 6.36
CA ASP A 84 -12.50 0.87 5.13
C ASP A 84 -11.53 1.17 4.01
N GLY A 85 -10.25 1.26 4.31
CA GLY A 85 -9.24 1.55 3.30
C GLY A 85 -8.02 2.25 3.85
N TRP A 86 -7.36 3.02 3.00
CA TRP A 86 -6.10 3.68 3.32
C TRP A 86 -6.21 5.17 3.01
N LEU A 87 -5.84 5.99 4.00
CA LEU A 87 -5.79 7.43 3.84
C LEU A 87 -4.34 7.86 3.63
N PHE A 88 -4.10 8.46 2.48
CA PHE A 88 -2.78 8.97 2.09
C PHE A 88 -2.76 10.49 2.22
N SER A 89 -1.77 11.02 2.91
CA SER A 89 -1.57 12.45 2.99
C SER A 89 -0.08 12.77 2.89
N VAL A 90 0.24 14.01 2.60
CA VAL A 90 1.64 14.44 2.48
C VAL A 90 2.23 14.60 3.88
N LEU A 91 3.43 14.05 4.09
CA LEU A 91 4.16 14.29 5.31
C LEU A 91 4.57 15.76 5.35
N LYS A 92 4.15 16.43 6.42
CA LYS A 92 4.55 17.82 6.63
C LYS A 92 5.72 17.85 7.58
N GLU A 93 6.82 18.39 7.11
CA GLU A 93 7.95 18.71 7.97
C GLU A 93 7.76 20.10 8.54
N LYS A 94 8.12 20.25 9.78
CA LYS A 94 8.17 21.57 10.39
C LYS A 94 9.58 22.06 10.43
#